data_1880208351feae3d07d62890968fd716
#
_entry.id   1880208351feae3d07d62890968fd716
#
_cell.length_a   1.000
_cell.length_b   1.000
_cell.length_c   1.000
_cell.angle_alpha   90.00
_cell.angle_beta   90.00
_cell.angle_gamma   90.00
#
_symmetry.space_group_name_H-M   'P 1'
#
loop_
_entity.id
_entity.type
_entity.pdbx_description
1 polymer ?
#
loop_
_entity_poly.entity_id
_entity_poly.type
_entity_poly.pdbx_seq_one_letter_code
_entity_poly.pdbx_strand_id
1 'polypeptide(L)'
;PQAYMPIEDTSIEWKESDAPYETVAEVTIPAQDFDTPALNLACDNQSFNPWFGLEAHRPIGGINRLRKAVYEAVSDYRHSRNL
;
A
#
# COMPACT_ATOMS: atom_id res chain seq x y z
N PRO A 1 26.40 1.77 -0.28
CA PRO A 1 25.03 2.26 -0.55
C PRO A 1 24.22 2.46 0.72
N GLN A 2 24.32 1.55 1.69
CA GLN A 2 23.54 1.65 2.92
C GLN A 2 23.84 2.92 3.73
N ALA A 3 25.03 3.50 3.60
CA ALA A 3 25.42 4.69 4.35
C ALA A 3 24.68 5.95 3.90
N TYR A 4 24.35 6.06 2.60
CA TYR A 4 23.66 7.23 2.06
C TYR A 4 22.34 6.90 1.34
N MET A 5 22.04 5.63 1.16
CA MET A 5 20.76 5.14 0.67
C MET A 5 20.21 4.06 1.61
N PRO A 6 19.95 4.42 2.88
CA PRO A 6 19.43 3.44 3.83
C PRO A 6 18.02 2.99 3.47
N ILE A 7 17.73 1.73 3.72
CA ILE A 7 16.43 1.15 3.42
C ILE A 7 15.40 1.50 4.49
N GLU A 8 15.83 1.60 5.75
CA GLU A 8 14.94 1.78 6.90
C GLU A 8 14.76 3.22 7.33
N ASP A 9 15.67 4.13 6.96
CA ASP A 9 15.65 5.52 7.40
C ASP A 9 14.96 6.40 6.36
N THR A 10 13.71 6.78 6.64
CA THR A 10 12.88 7.59 5.73
C THR A 10 13.26 9.07 5.73
N SER A 11 14.15 9.51 6.62
CA SER A 11 14.62 10.89 6.64
C SER A 11 15.70 11.17 5.59
N ILE A 12 16.25 10.13 5.00
CA ILE A 12 17.30 10.23 3.99
C ILE A 12 16.71 10.06 2.60
N GLU A 13 16.81 11.10 1.79
CA GLU A 13 16.34 11.05 0.41
C GLU A 13 17.33 10.28 -0.48
N TRP A 14 16.78 9.42 -1.33
CA TRP A 14 17.56 8.78 -2.39
C TRP A 14 17.44 9.62 -3.66
N LYS A 15 18.56 10.21 -4.09
CA LYS A 15 18.55 11.01 -5.31
C LYS A 15 18.33 10.12 -6.53
N GLU A 16 17.50 10.58 -7.45
CA GLU A 16 17.25 9.84 -8.69
C GLU A 16 18.53 9.59 -9.50
N SER A 17 19.51 10.51 -9.42
CA SER A 17 20.80 10.32 -10.07
C SER A 17 21.60 9.12 -9.54
N ASP A 18 21.38 8.75 -8.28
CA ASP A 18 22.04 7.60 -7.64
C ASP A 18 21.18 6.35 -7.66
N ALA A 19 19.86 6.51 -7.74
CA ALA A 19 18.91 5.42 -7.76
C ALA A 19 17.82 5.73 -8.79
N PRO A 20 18.10 5.56 -10.08
CA PRO A 20 17.16 5.91 -11.13
C PRO A 20 15.92 5.03 -11.10
N TYR A 21 14.78 5.60 -11.53
CA TYR A 21 13.54 4.85 -11.64
C TYR A 21 13.63 3.82 -12.76
N GLU A 22 13.09 2.66 -12.46
CA GLU A 22 12.98 1.56 -13.44
C GLU A 22 11.53 1.09 -13.52
N THR A 23 11.06 0.80 -14.72
CA THR A 23 9.74 0.21 -14.91
C THR A 23 9.79 -1.25 -14.46
N VAL A 24 9.02 -1.60 -13.42
CA VAL A 24 8.97 -2.97 -12.90
C VAL A 24 7.62 -3.64 -13.14
N ALA A 25 6.60 -2.85 -13.44
CA ALA A 25 5.26 -3.35 -13.70
C ALA A 25 4.44 -2.30 -14.42
N GLU A 26 3.38 -2.74 -15.09
CA GLU A 26 2.40 -1.87 -15.72
C GLU A 26 1.01 -2.33 -15.31
N VAL A 27 0.18 -1.39 -14.84
CA VAL A 27 -1.19 -1.68 -14.45
C VAL A 27 -2.12 -1.02 -15.45
N THR A 28 -3.00 -1.81 -16.06
CA THR A 28 -4.00 -1.33 -17.01
C THR A 28 -5.39 -1.55 -16.45
N ILE A 29 -6.18 -0.47 -16.35
CA ILE A 29 -7.55 -0.52 -15.87
C ILE A 29 -8.46 -0.20 -17.06
N PRO A 30 -9.12 -1.21 -17.65
CA PRO A 30 -10.01 -0.97 -18.80
C PRO A 30 -11.28 -0.25 -18.35
N ALA A 31 -11.98 0.34 -19.33
CA ALA A 31 -13.29 0.94 -19.10
C ALA A 31 -14.27 -0.14 -18.63
N GLN A 32 -14.99 0.15 -17.55
CA GLN A 32 -15.94 -0.79 -16.96
C GLN A 32 -16.98 -0.06 -16.14
N ASP A 33 -18.12 -0.70 -15.93
CA ASP A 33 -19.13 -0.19 -15.02
C ASP A 33 -18.67 -0.41 -13.58
N PHE A 34 -18.57 0.65 -12.83
CA PHE A 34 -18.13 0.59 -11.43
C PHE A 34 -19.15 1.18 -10.45
N ASP A 35 -20.02 2.06 -10.93
CA ASP A 35 -20.94 2.79 -10.06
C ASP A 35 -22.30 2.08 -10.00
N THR A 36 -22.33 0.94 -9.33
CA THR A 36 -23.56 0.19 -9.05
C THR A 36 -23.67 -0.05 -7.54
N PRO A 37 -24.88 -0.21 -6.99
CA PRO A 37 -25.05 -0.49 -5.57
C PRO A 37 -24.26 -1.70 -5.09
N ALA A 38 -24.23 -2.78 -5.85
CA ALA A 38 -23.51 -4.00 -5.50
C ALA A 38 -22.00 -3.79 -5.47
N LEU A 39 -21.44 -3.09 -6.48
CA LEU A 39 -20.01 -2.80 -6.55
C LEU A 39 -19.59 -1.80 -5.48
N ASN A 40 -20.42 -0.81 -5.18
CA ASN A 40 -20.14 0.15 -4.12
C ASN A 40 -20.12 -0.54 -2.75
N LEU A 41 -21.06 -1.45 -2.50
CA LEU A 41 -21.06 -2.23 -1.26
C LEU A 41 -19.82 -3.12 -1.15
N ALA A 42 -19.43 -3.79 -2.23
CA ALA A 42 -18.22 -4.61 -2.25
C ALA A 42 -16.98 -3.78 -1.96
N CYS A 43 -16.89 -2.56 -2.54
CA CYS A 43 -15.79 -1.64 -2.29
C CYS A 43 -15.74 -1.20 -0.83
N ASP A 44 -16.88 -0.84 -0.24
CA ASP A 44 -16.97 -0.40 1.15
C ASP A 44 -16.53 -1.49 2.14
N ASN A 45 -16.71 -2.75 1.77
CA ASN A 45 -16.37 -3.89 2.61
C ASN A 45 -14.97 -4.46 2.35
N GLN A 46 -14.22 -3.89 1.40
CA GLN A 46 -12.85 -4.33 1.16
C GLN A 46 -11.90 -3.88 2.25
N SER A 47 -10.88 -4.70 2.47
CA SER A 47 -9.78 -4.39 3.37
C SER A 47 -8.50 -4.22 2.57
N PHE A 48 -7.73 -3.21 2.92
CA PHE A 48 -6.44 -2.93 2.28
C PHE A 48 -5.36 -2.88 3.36
N ASN A 49 -4.20 -3.41 3.03
CA ASN A 49 -3.06 -3.34 3.92
C ASN A 49 -1.79 -3.45 3.07
N PRO A 50 -0.80 -2.57 3.26
CA PRO A 50 0.47 -2.68 2.51
C PRO A 50 1.15 -4.04 2.66
N TRP A 51 0.78 -4.80 3.70
CA TRP A 51 1.36 -6.12 3.98
C TRP A 51 0.63 -7.27 3.28
N PHE A 52 -0.46 -6.99 2.54
CA PHE A 52 -1.13 -7.98 1.71
C PHE A 52 -0.33 -8.19 0.43
N GLY A 53 0.63 -9.09 0.46
CA GLY A 53 1.48 -9.37 -0.68
C GLY A 53 2.46 -10.48 -0.37
N LEU A 54 3.36 -10.72 -1.30
CA LEU A 54 4.41 -11.73 -1.12
C LEU A 54 5.40 -11.29 -0.04
N GLU A 55 5.92 -12.24 0.71
CA GLU A 55 6.95 -11.98 1.73
C GLU A 55 8.18 -11.27 1.13
N ALA A 56 8.54 -11.62 -0.10
CA ALA A 56 9.65 -10.99 -0.80
C ALA A 56 9.42 -9.50 -1.07
N HIS A 57 8.17 -9.05 -1.08
CA HIS A 57 7.77 -7.67 -1.33
C HIS A 57 7.26 -6.97 -0.06
N ARG A 58 7.60 -7.50 1.11
CA ARG A 58 7.13 -6.92 2.37
C ARG A 58 7.57 -5.48 2.51
N PRO A 59 6.72 -4.60 3.06
CA PRO A 59 7.10 -3.22 3.34
C PRO A 59 8.25 -3.15 4.33
N ILE A 60 9.05 -2.10 4.23
CA ILE A 60 10.21 -1.86 5.07
C ILE A 60 10.08 -0.50 5.76
N GLY A 61 10.80 -0.35 6.87
CA GLY A 61 10.81 0.89 7.64
C GLY A 61 9.77 0.93 8.75
N GLY A 62 10.02 1.74 9.78
CA GLY A 62 9.16 1.84 10.95
C GLY A 62 7.75 2.34 10.64
N ILE A 63 7.64 3.29 9.72
CA ILE A 63 6.34 3.84 9.29
C ILE A 63 5.49 2.74 8.67
N ASN A 64 6.07 1.93 7.79
CA ASN A 64 5.33 0.84 7.14
C ASN A 64 4.95 -0.27 8.12
N ARG A 65 5.79 -0.53 9.13
CA ARG A 65 5.44 -1.49 10.19
C ARG A 65 4.25 -1.00 11.01
N LEU A 66 4.19 0.31 11.31
CA LEU A 66 3.03 0.91 11.96
C LEU A 66 1.77 0.80 11.10
N ARG A 67 1.89 1.00 9.80
CA ARG A 67 0.77 0.91 8.86
C ARG A 67 0.08 -0.45 8.91
N LYS A 68 0.80 -1.53 9.15
CA LYS A 68 0.19 -2.86 9.27
C LYS A 68 -0.94 -2.87 10.31
N ALA A 69 -0.66 -2.37 11.49
CA ALA A 69 -1.64 -2.33 12.58
C ALA A 69 -2.74 -1.28 12.33
N VAL A 70 -2.38 -0.11 11.79
CA VAL A 70 -3.34 0.98 11.53
C VAL A 70 -4.36 0.59 10.47
N TYR A 71 -3.93 0.01 9.36
CA TYR A 71 -4.86 -0.43 8.31
C TYR A 71 -5.81 -1.49 8.83
N GLU A 72 -5.32 -2.44 9.63
CA GLU A 72 -6.16 -3.47 10.23
C GLU A 72 -7.21 -2.87 11.17
N ALA A 73 -6.79 -2.01 12.08
CA ALA A 73 -7.70 -1.37 13.05
C ALA A 73 -8.76 -0.50 12.36
N VAL A 74 -8.38 0.29 11.35
CA VAL A 74 -9.32 1.13 10.62
C VAL A 74 -10.28 0.29 9.79
N SER A 75 -9.80 -0.79 9.18
CA SER A 75 -10.66 -1.73 8.45
C SER A 75 -11.72 -2.34 9.36
N ASP A 76 -11.33 -2.83 10.53
CA ASP A 76 -12.26 -3.40 11.51
C ASP A 76 -13.31 -2.36 11.96
N TYR A 77 -12.88 -1.14 12.20
CA TYR A 77 -13.78 -0.05 12.57
C TYR A 77 -14.79 0.24 11.45
N ARG A 78 -14.30 0.37 10.21
CA ARG A 78 -15.18 0.62 9.05
C ARG A 78 -16.21 -0.50 8.89
N HIS A 79 -15.78 -1.76 8.96
CA HIS A 79 -16.70 -2.90 8.83
C HIS A 79 -17.75 -2.91 9.91
N SER A 80 -17.42 -2.51 11.14
CA SER A 80 -18.38 -2.42 12.24
C SER A 80 -19.45 -1.34 11.99
N ARG A 81 -19.14 -0.33 11.14
CA ARG A 81 -20.07 0.77 10.81
C ARG A 81 -20.85 0.51 9.54
N ASN A 82 -20.42 -0.40 8.69
CA ASN A 82 -21.07 -0.70 7.42
C ASN A 82 -22.21 -1.73 7.53
N LEU A 83 -22.51 -2.18 8.72
CA LEU A 83 -23.56 -3.15 8.99
C LEU A 83 -24.96 -2.54 8.90
#